data_0dadf3863dd8f44efa3a934778a9c400
#
_entry.id   0dadf3863dd8f44efa3a934778a9c400
#
_cell.length_a   1.000
_cell.length_b   1.000
_cell.length_c   1.000
_cell.angle_alpha   90.00
_cell.angle_beta   90.00
_cell.angle_gamma   90.00
#
_symmetry.space_group_name_H-M   'P 1'
#
loop_
_entity.id
_entity.type
_entity.pdbx_description
1 polymer ?
#
loop_
_entity_poly.entity_id
_entity_poly.type
_entity_poly.pdbx_seq_one_letter_code
_entity_poly.pdbx_strand_id
1 'polypeptide(L)'
;MRRLSYIMLISLLLPLLGCKKILDVDSTRAIGDVNMWSTLEDARAALFGVYALNRAAMSDNNRHVIYGDVRLADFEPTTRLDLRAIHNNMLNADYKLINDLSDWRPFYATINAANLYLERIHEVYEKDKRFVEQTYNLDRAQVKALRAFSYFYMCRIWGDVPLILSSHEGSFTNKPRDPQDKVFAAIEQDLLEAEPKLPYAYDGFDPEQTGAYYGQNIATYYGYGYLVSKQAVWAMLAHMYAWRGDYANAAIYAQKIVDKTTRVSGSGAALAGTFRNVNDGLTVNVRYIGYMWGANHTAVLFAAARGELATSDVIEELTAADPIVPNRKIPAIYVPKDSLFSIYNEGGDARFNMDSVTKIVRSADGFFTGFDKPYPVFRKIFVPWFSFPNKQGINVPSDLGVFASPIVFTRFTEMGLLLAECRAALNDKNGAIAILNQVRLNNSVPAYVSESDNGPLIDAIFKERRRELMGEGWRWYDYVRFKKIKNNDPKFNQLIQSGGIYWPVSRTLISQNPMLTQYPYWK
;
A
#
# COMPACT_ATOMS: atom_id res chain seq x y z
N MET A 1 -65.00 21.95 -48.04
CA MET A 1 -64.56 20.95 -47.01
C MET A 1 -63.43 20.00 -47.45
N ARG A 2 -63.42 19.43 -48.66
CA ARG A 2 -62.34 18.50 -49.12
C ARG A 2 -60.92 19.13 -49.18
N ARG A 3 -60.76 20.42 -49.49
CA ARG A 3 -59.45 21.08 -49.58
C ARG A 3 -58.86 21.37 -48.19
N LEU A 4 -59.62 21.58 -47.16
CA LEU A 4 -59.15 21.75 -45.78
C LEU A 4 -58.63 20.40 -45.20
N SER A 5 -59.27 19.30 -45.53
CA SER A 5 -58.85 17.97 -45.10
C SER A 5 -57.50 17.58 -45.66
N TYR A 6 -57.12 17.99 -46.89
CA TYR A 6 -55.79 17.71 -47.44
C TYR A 6 -54.69 18.58 -46.81
N ILE A 7 -54.98 19.81 -46.46
CA ILE A 7 -54.03 20.70 -45.77
C ILE A 7 -53.79 20.20 -44.36
N MET A 8 -54.80 19.70 -43.67
CA MET A 8 -54.66 19.11 -42.32
C MET A 8 -53.91 17.77 -42.35
N LEU A 9 -54.04 16.97 -43.40
CA LEU A 9 -53.31 15.71 -43.60
C LEU A 9 -51.83 15.95 -43.92
N ILE A 10 -51.51 16.98 -44.70
CA ILE A 10 -50.14 17.37 -45.04
C ILE A 10 -49.41 17.99 -43.85
N SER A 11 -50.09 18.76 -42.99
CA SER A 11 -49.50 19.33 -41.78
C SER A 11 -49.23 18.29 -40.69
N LEU A 12 -49.92 17.15 -40.72
CA LEU A 12 -49.69 16.03 -39.77
C LEU A 12 -48.49 15.15 -40.18
N LEU A 13 -48.02 15.22 -41.44
CA LEU A 13 -46.88 14.45 -41.97
C LEU A 13 -45.55 15.19 -41.89
N LEU A 14 -45.54 16.49 -41.64
CA LEU A 14 -44.32 17.32 -41.49
C LEU A 14 -43.47 17.03 -40.25
N PRO A 15 -44.01 16.61 -39.09
CA PRO A 15 -43.15 16.28 -37.93
C PRO A 15 -42.41 14.94 -38.06
N LEU A 16 -42.67 14.11 -39.08
CA LEU A 16 -41.99 12.82 -39.27
C LEU A 16 -40.62 12.93 -40.00
N LEU A 17 -40.29 14.13 -40.49
CA LEU A 17 -38.97 14.42 -41.10
C LEU A 17 -38.02 15.12 -40.12
N GLY A 18 -38.19 14.92 -38.82
CA GLY A 18 -37.26 15.37 -37.80
C GLY A 18 -35.87 14.77 -38.04
N CYS A 19 -34.94 15.64 -38.40
CA CYS A 19 -33.53 15.27 -38.56
C CYS A 19 -33.00 14.60 -37.29
N LYS A 20 -32.82 13.29 -37.28
CA LYS A 20 -32.10 12.54 -36.23
C LYS A 20 -30.73 13.15 -35.93
N LYS A 21 -30.10 13.79 -36.89
CA LYS A 21 -28.78 14.42 -36.76
C LYS A 21 -28.70 15.66 -35.85
N ILE A 22 -29.81 16.30 -35.50
CA ILE A 22 -29.81 17.50 -34.62
C ILE A 22 -29.96 17.11 -33.13
N LEU A 23 -30.44 15.88 -32.86
CA LEU A 23 -30.56 15.35 -31.50
C LEU A 23 -29.38 14.48 -31.04
N ASP A 24 -28.57 14.05 -31.98
CA ASP A 24 -27.28 13.41 -31.67
C ASP A 24 -26.19 14.49 -31.49
N VAL A 25 -26.35 15.32 -30.49
CA VAL A 25 -25.25 16.15 -29.96
C VAL A 25 -24.44 15.20 -29.08
N ASP A 26 -23.35 14.69 -29.61
CA ASP A 26 -22.32 14.07 -28.80
C ASP A 26 -22.00 15.05 -27.67
N SER A 27 -22.28 14.64 -26.44
CA SER A 27 -21.96 15.46 -25.29
C SER A 27 -20.46 15.67 -25.26
N THR A 28 -19.98 16.84 -25.65
CA THR A 28 -18.57 17.23 -25.55
C THR A 28 -18.08 17.27 -24.09
N ARG A 29 -18.96 17.05 -23.13
CA ARG A 29 -18.70 16.94 -21.68
C ARG A 29 -18.85 15.52 -21.13
N ALA A 30 -19.43 14.58 -21.88
CA ALA A 30 -19.39 13.18 -21.51
C ALA A 30 -18.11 12.59 -22.10
N ILE A 31 -17.18 12.19 -21.25
CA ILE A 31 -16.00 11.42 -21.65
C ILE A 31 -16.53 10.05 -22.09
N GLY A 32 -16.90 9.93 -23.35
CA GLY A 32 -17.21 8.64 -23.99
C GLY A 32 -15.90 7.94 -24.31
N ASP A 33 -15.91 6.63 -24.36
CA ASP A 33 -14.74 5.77 -24.65
C ASP A 33 -14.03 6.15 -25.97
N VAL A 34 -14.78 6.69 -26.93
CA VAL A 34 -14.29 7.14 -28.26
C VAL A 34 -13.38 8.38 -28.14
N ASN A 35 -13.57 9.22 -27.12
CA ASN A 35 -12.84 10.49 -26.96
C ASN A 35 -11.75 10.43 -25.90
N MET A 36 -11.70 9.39 -25.06
CA MET A 36 -10.83 9.33 -23.88
C MET A 36 -9.34 9.15 -24.22
N TRP A 37 -8.97 8.65 -25.38
CA TRP A 37 -7.58 8.34 -25.73
C TRP A 37 -7.05 9.27 -26.82
N SER A 38 -7.07 10.57 -26.58
CA SER A 38 -6.77 11.56 -27.60
C SER A 38 -5.78 12.64 -27.18
N THR A 39 -5.70 12.97 -25.87
CA THR A 39 -4.92 14.10 -25.36
C THR A 39 -3.98 13.66 -24.22
N LEU A 40 -2.95 14.47 -23.97
CA LEU A 40 -2.06 14.31 -22.82
C LEU A 40 -2.83 14.32 -21.48
N GLU A 41 -3.88 15.12 -21.41
CA GLU A 41 -4.76 15.19 -20.23
C GLU A 41 -5.50 13.87 -20.01
N ASP A 42 -5.95 13.21 -21.08
CA ASP A 42 -6.56 11.87 -21.00
C ASP A 42 -5.55 10.84 -20.49
N ALA A 43 -4.32 10.85 -21.01
CA ALA A 43 -3.25 9.99 -20.56
C ALA A 43 -2.99 10.13 -19.05
N ARG A 44 -2.91 11.38 -18.57
CA ARG A 44 -2.70 11.68 -17.15
C ARG A 44 -3.88 11.28 -16.29
N ALA A 45 -5.10 11.55 -16.73
CA ALA A 45 -6.31 11.16 -16.02
C ALA A 45 -6.40 9.63 -15.88
N ALA A 46 -6.10 8.89 -16.94
CA ALA A 46 -6.08 7.44 -16.93
C ALA A 46 -4.97 6.87 -16.01
N LEU A 47 -3.75 7.43 -16.06
CA LEU A 47 -2.65 7.06 -15.15
C LEU A 47 -3.04 7.25 -13.68
N PHE A 48 -3.55 8.43 -13.33
CA PHE A 48 -3.98 8.70 -11.96
C PHE A 48 -5.21 7.88 -11.56
N GLY A 49 -6.03 7.47 -12.52
CA GLY A 49 -7.11 6.50 -12.30
C GLY A 49 -6.56 5.14 -11.83
N VAL A 50 -5.48 4.63 -12.43
CA VAL A 50 -4.82 3.39 -11.97
C VAL A 50 -4.27 3.55 -10.55
N TYR A 51 -3.63 4.68 -10.22
CA TYR A 51 -3.17 4.97 -8.86
C TYR A 51 -4.31 5.04 -7.85
N ALA A 52 -5.42 5.67 -8.21
CA ALA A 52 -6.60 5.79 -7.35
C ALA A 52 -7.23 4.43 -7.04
N LEU A 53 -7.36 3.56 -8.04
CA LEU A 53 -7.86 2.20 -7.86
C LEU A 53 -6.91 1.35 -7.02
N ASN A 54 -5.59 1.45 -7.25
CA ASN A 54 -4.59 0.77 -6.43
C ASN A 54 -4.69 1.22 -4.96
N ARG A 55 -4.81 2.52 -4.72
CA ARG A 55 -5.00 3.05 -3.37
C ARG A 55 -6.28 2.50 -2.74
N ALA A 56 -7.42 2.55 -3.43
CA ALA A 56 -8.69 2.03 -2.93
C ALA A 56 -8.61 0.54 -2.59
N ALA A 57 -7.95 -0.27 -3.45
CA ALA A 57 -7.73 -1.68 -3.18
C ALA A 57 -6.92 -1.94 -1.90
N MET A 58 -6.05 -1.01 -1.49
CA MET A 58 -5.23 -1.13 -0.28
C MET A 58 -5.90 -0.51 0.96
N SER A 59 -6.59 0.62 0.79
CA SER A 59 -7.12 1.39 1.92
C SER A 59 -8.50 0.94 2.34
N ASP A 60 -9.43 0.71 1.42
CA ASP A 60 -10.83 0.45 1.75
C ASP A 60 -10.99 -0.66 2.80
N ASN A 61 -11.76 -0.36 3.85
CA ASN A 61 -11.92 -1.23 5.03
C ASN A 61 -10.61 -1.49 5.80
N ASN A 62 -9.64 -0.60 5.74
CA ASN A 62 -8.32 -0.76 6.39
C ASN A 62 -7.57 -2.02 5.94
N ARG A 63 -7.74 -2.46 4.69
CA ARG A 63 -7.20 -3.73 4.16
C ARG A 63 -5.74 -3.93 4.46
N HIS A 64 -4.89 -2.94 4.15
CA HIS A 64 -3.44 -3.03 4.35
C HIS A 64 -3.07 -3.42 5.79
N VAL A 65 -3.63 -2.70 6.77
CA VAL A 65 -3.39 -2.93 8.20
C VAL A 65 -3.95 -4.28 8.65
N ILE A 66 -5.18 -4.59 8.24
CA ILE A 66 -5.86 -5.81 8.69
C ILE A 66 -5.15 -7.07 8.17
N TYR A 67 -4.73 -7.08 6.90
CA TYR A 67 -4.00 -8.22 6.35
C TYR A 67 -2.64 -8.42 7.01
N GLY A 68 -1.94 -7.34 7.35
CA GLY A 68 -0.57 -7.40 7.84
C GLY A 68 -0.40 -7.36 9.34
N ASP A 69 -1.21 -6.58 10.07
CA ASP A 69 -0.97 -6.25 11.48
C ASP A 69 -2.08 -6.68 12.45
N VAL A 70 -3.22 -7.21 11.97
CA VAL A 70 -4.31 -7.69 12.84
C VAL A 70 -4.36 -9.22 12.88
N ARG A 71 -4.26 -9.90 11.74
CA ARG A 71 -4.32 -11.35 11.65
C ARG A 71 -3.17 -12.01 12.38
N LEU A 72 -3.44 -12.74 13.48
CA LEU A 72 -2.42 -13.43 14.30
C LEU A 72 -1.22 -12.54 14.66
N ALA A 73 -1.46 -11.23 14.82
CA ALA A 73 -0.43 -10.22 15.01
C ALA A 73 -0.52 -9.55 16.38
N ASP A 74 0.18 -8.41 16.54
CA ASP A 74 0.36 -7.77 17.84
C ASP A 74 -0.82 -6.88 18.27
N PHE A 75 -1.61 -6.42 17.30
CA PHE A 75 -2.80 -5.63 17.58
C PHE A 75 -4.00 -6.50 17.89
N GLU A 76 -4.50 -6.38 19.12
CA GLU A 76 -5.69 -7.09 19.59
C GLU A 76 -6.95 -6.21 19.47
N PRO A 77 -8.07 -6.78 19.01
CA PRO A 77 -9.35 -6.07 18.97
C PRO A 77 -9.96 -5.88 20.36
N THR A 78 -10.55 -4.71 20.61
CA THR A 78 -11.26 -4.42 21.85
C THR A 78 -12.69 -4.97 21.85
N THR A 79 -13.60 -4.32 21.13
CA THR A 79 -15.03 -4.63 21.15
C THR A 79 -15.56 -5.23 19.86
N ARG A 80 -14.86 -5.05 18.74
CA ARG A 80 -15.30 -5.49 17.42
C ARG A 80 -15.11 -7.00 17.23
N LEU A 81 -16.20 -7.74 17.12
CA LEU A 81 -16.18 -9.20 16.97
C LEU A 81 -15.66 -9.66 15.60
N ASP A 82 -15.90 -8.90 14.56
CA ASP A 82 -15.36 -9.15 13.21
C ASP A 82 -13.82 -9.09 13.19
N LEU A 83 -13.23 -8.05 13.81
CA LEU A 83 -11.78 -7.96 13.96
C LEU A 83 -11.23 -9.07 14.86
N ARG A 84 -11.96 -9.47 15.91
CA ARG A 84 -11.57 -10.59 16.78
C ARG A 84 -11.55 -11.92 16.03
N ALA A 85 -12.51 -12.14 15.15
CA ALA A 85 -12.50 -13.31 14.29
C ALA A 85 -11.27 -13.33 13.38
N ILE A 86 -10.93 -12.18 12.78
CA ILE A 86 -9.72 -12.02 11.94
C ILE A 86 -8.45 -12.27 12.77
N HIS A 87 -8.33 -11.65 13.93
CA HIS A 87 -7.18 -11.82 14.82
C HIS A 87 -6.96 -13.29 15.19
N ASN A 88 -8.03 -14.03 15.43
CA ASN A 88 -8.00 -15.46 15.75
C ASN A 88 -7.93 -16.39 14.52
N ASN A 89 -7.66 -15.87 13.33
CA ASN A 89 -7.61 -16.62 12.07
C ASN A 89 -8.92 -17.33 11.70
N MET A 90 -10.07 -16.82 12.14
CA MET A 90 -11.40 -17.33 11.78
C MET A 90 -11.92 -16.62 10.53
N LEU A 91 -11.18 -16.73 9.42
CA LEU A 91 -11.42 -15.94 8.21
C LEU A 91 -12.57 -16.47 7.33
N ASN A 92 -13.20 -17.57 7.73
CA ASN A 92 -14.43 -18.10 7.14
C ASN A 92 -15.69 -17.75 7.94
N ALA A 93 -15.56 -16.98 9.04
CA ALA A 93 -16.68 -16.52 9.83
C ALA A 93 -17.59 -15.56 9.04
N ASP A 94 -18.88 -15.58 9.32
CA ASP A 94 -19.89 -14.83 8.58
C ASP A 94 -20.01 -13.38 9.09
N TYR A 95 -18.98 -12.58 8.81
CA TYR A 95 -18.98 -11.14 9.03
C TYR A 95 -18.81 -10.40 7.69
N LYS A 96 -19.57 -9.31 7.53
CA LYS A 96 -19.49 -8.48 6.33
C LYS A 96 -18.05 -8.06 6.02
N LEU A 97 -17.29 -7.61 7.04
CA LEU A 97 -15.90 -7.22 6.87
C LEU A 97 -15.03 -8.36 6.33
N ILE A 98 -15.19 -9.58 6.84
CA ILE A 98 -14.43 -10.74 6.36
C ILE A 98 -14.78 -11.06 4.91
N ASN A 99 -16.06 -11.00 4.55
CA ASN A 99 -16.50 -11.21 3.17
C ASN A 99 -15.92 -10.14 2.21
N ASP A 100 -15.94 -8.87 2.63
CA ASP A 100 -15.36 -7.76 1.85
C ASP A 100 -13.84 -7.90 1.70
N LEU A 101 -13.14 -8.33 2.75
CA LEU A 101 -11.68 -8.55 2.72
C LEU A 101 -11.31 -9.83 1.95
N SER A 102 -12.20 -10.80 1.84
CA SER A 102 -12.01 -12.01 1.02
C SER A 102 -12.26 -11.77 -0.47
N ASP A 103 -12.73 -10.58 -0.84
CA ASP A 103 -13.05 -10.19 -2.21
C ASP A 103 -11.85 -9.49 -2.87
N TRP A 104 -11.29 -10.11 -3.87
CA TRP A 104 -10.15 -9.59 -4.62
C TRP A 104 -10.51 -8.67 -5.80
N ARG A 105 -11.81 -8.46 -6.10
CA ARG A 105 -12.24 -7.60 -7.23
C ARG A 105 -11.66 -6.19 -7.22
N PRO A 106 -11.45 -5.51 -6.08
CA PRO A 106 -10.78 -4.20 -6.06
C PRO A 106 -9.37 -4.23 -6.67
N PHE A 107 -8.61 -5.30 -6.45
CA PHE A 107 -7.29 -5.47 -7.07
C PHE A 107 -7.40 -5.72 -8.58
N TYR A 108 -8.37 -6.51 -9.01
CA TYR A 108 -8.62 -6.72 -10.44
C TYR A 108 -9.14 -5.45 -11.13
N ALA A 109 -9.82 -4.55 -10.44
CA ALA A 109 -10.16 -3.24 -10.99
C ALA A 109 -8.89 -2.44 -11.33
N THR A 110 -7.89 -2.44 -10.44
CA THR A 110 -6.57 -1.85 -10.72
C THR A 110 -5.88 -2.53 -11.91
N ILE A 111 -5.86 -3.86 -11.93
CA ILE A 111 -5.23 -4.65 -13.00
C ILE A 111 -5.89 -4.40 -14.33
N ASN A 112 -7.23 -4.35 -14.38
CA ASN A 112 -7.97 -4.09 -15.60
C ASN A 112 -7.72 -2.67 -16.14
N ALA A 113 -7.72 -1.68 -15.27
CA ALA A 113 -7.38 -0.30 -15.65
C ALA A 113 -5.93 -0.20 -16.15
N ALA A 114 -5.00 -0.92 -15.52
CA ALA A 114 -3.61 -1.00 -15.97
C ALA A 114 -3.50 -1.67 -17.36
N ASN A 115 -4.21 -2.77 -17.58
CA ASN A 115 -4.23 -3.45 -18.87
C ASN A 115 -4.78 -2.51 -19.96
N LEU A 116 -5.93 -1.87 -19.71
CA LEU A 116 -6.55 -0.93 -20.64
C LEU A 116 -5.61 0.24 -20.97
N TYR A 117 -4.94 0.79 -19.95
CA TYR A 117 -3.95 1.84 -20.16
C TYR A 117 -2.83 1.38 -21.09
N LEU A 118 -2.24 0.22 -20.81
CA LEU A 118 -1.12 -0.31 -21.60
C LEU A 118 -1.50 -0.63 -23.05
N GLU A 119 -2.75 -1.01 -23.30
CA GLU A 119 -3.30 -1.29 -24.62
C GLU A 119 -3.57 -0.01 -25.42
N ARG A 120 -4.11 1.04 -24.77
CA ARG A 120 -4.66 2.21 -25.46
C ARG A 120 -3.75 3.44 -25.49
N ILE A 121 -2.77 3.54 -24.58
CA ILE A 121 -1.97 4.77 -24.39
C ILE A 121 -1.16 5.16 -25.63
N HIS A 122 -0.86 4.20 -26.51
CA HIS A 122 -0.15 4.49 -27.75
C HIS A 122 -0.97 5.39 -28.69
N GLU A 123 -2.29 5.34 -28.64
CA GLU A 123 -3.18 6.23 -29.41
C GLU A 123 -2.96 7.71 -29.05
N VAL A 124 -2.79 7.98 -27.75
CA VAL A 124 -2.49 9.37 -27.30
C VAL A 124 -1.11 9.82 -27.76
N TYR A 125 -0.12 8.91 -27.68
CA TYR A 125 1.26 9.21 -28.16
C TYR A 125 1.31 9.57 -29.64
N GLU A 126 0.49 8.93 -30.46
CA GLU A 126 0.38 9.23 -31.88
C GLU A 126 -0.36 10.56 -32.15
N LYS A 127 -1.43 10.84 -31.41
CA LYS A 127 -2.34 11.97 -31.65
C LYS A 127 -1.83 13.29 -31.04
N ASP A 128 -1.29 13.26 -29.82
CA ASP A 128 -0.86 14.47 -29.10
C ASP A 128 0.67 14.57 -28.98
N LYS A 129 1.26 15.47 -29.75
CA LYS A 129 2.72 15.65 -29.80
C LYS A 129 3.34 16.24 -28.51
N ARG A 130 2.52 16.71 -27.56
CA ARG A 130 2.96 17.09 -26.22
C ARG A 130 3.30 15.87 -25.36
N PHE A 131 2.77 14.70 -25.71
CA PHE A 131 3.08 13.43 -25.05
C PHE A 131 4.35 12.84 -25.66
N VAL A 132 5.50 13.30 -25.20
CA VAL A 132 6.80 12.91 -25.73
C VAL A 132 7.18 11.48 -25.33
N GLU A 133 8.08 10.86 -26.07
CA GLU A 133 8.50 9.46 -25.87
C GLU A 133 8.96 9.18 -24.43
N GLN A 134 9.71 10.10 -23.83
CA GLN A 134 10.18 9.96 -22.44
C GLN A 134 9.02 9.81 -21.47
N THR A 135 8.00 10.69 -21.56
CA THR A 135 6.82 10.63 -20.68
C THR A 135 5.95 9.40 -20.98
N TYR A 136 5.79 9.06 -22.26
CA TYR A 136 5.09 7.86 -22.69
C TYR A 136 5.70 6.58 -22.07
N ASN A 137 7.03 6.44 -22.14
CA ASN A 137 7.74 5.31 -21.57
C ASN A 137 7.67 5.30 -20.04
N LEU A 138 7.78 6.47 -19.41
CA LEU A 138 7.68 6.66 -17.97
C LEU A 138 6.29 6.24 -17.44
N ASP A 139 5.23 6.72 -18.07
CA ASP A 139 3.86 6.43 -17.64
C ASP A 139 3.53 4.93 -17.79
N ARG A 140 3.93 4.32 -18.89
CA ARG A 140 3.80 2.86 -19.10
C ARG A 140 4.55 2.06 -18.03
N ALA A 141 5.75 2.49 -17.66
CA ALA A 141 6.55 1.83 -16.64
C ALA A 141 5.88 1.90 -15.26
N GLN A 142 5.31 3.05 -14.90
CA GLN A 142 4.54 3.18 -13.66
C GLN A 142 3.33 2.23 -13.64
N VAL A 143 2.59 2.18 -14.75
CA VAL A 143 1.39 1.32 -14.86
C VAL A 143 1.76 -0.16 -14.78
N LYS A 144 2.85 -0.60 -15.43
CA LYS A 144 3.37 -1.97 -15.28
C LYS A 144 3.73 -2.28 -13.83
N ALA A 145 4.43 -1.39 -13.16
CA ALA A 145 4.78 -1.59 -11.75
C ALA A 145 3.55 -1.64 -10.83
N LEU A 146 2.51 -0.83 -11.07
CA LEU A 146 1.25 -0.88 -10.32
C LEU A 146 0.50 -2.19 -10.55
N ARG A 147 0.48 -2.71 -11.79
CA ARG A 147 -0.08 -4.02 -12.11
C ARG A 147 0.67 -5.14 -11.40
N ALA A 148 2.00 -5.12 -11.48
CA ALA A 148 2.88 -6.06 -10.79
C ALA A 148 2.67 -6.03 -9.27
N PHE A 149 2.60 -4.85 -8.67
CA PHE A 149 2.34 -4.68 -7.25
C PHE A 149 0.99 -5.27 -6.83
N SER A 150 -0.06 -5.00 -7.61
CA SER A 150 -1.39 -5.55 -7.33
C SER A 150 -1.36 -7.08 -7.32
N TYR A 151 -0.72 -7.71 -8.31
CA TYR A 151 -0.55 -9.17 -8.34
C TYR A 151 0.31 -9.69 -7.20
N PHE A 152 1.42 -9.04 -6.89
CA PHE A 152 2.27 -9.45 -5.77
C PHE A 152 1.50 -9.40 -4.44
N TYR A 153 0.72 -8.35 -4.24
CA TYR A 153 -0.11 -8.20 -3.05
C TYR A 153 -1.14 -9.32 -2.97
N MET A 154 -1.83 -9.60 -4.06
CA MET A 154 -2.81 -10.71 -4.16
C MET A 154 -2.18 -12.07 -3.88
N CYS A 155 -0.97 -12.35 -4.42
CA CYS A 155 -0.26 -13.60 -4.15
C CYS A 155 0.07 -13.78 -2.67
N ARG A 156 0.40 -12.71 -1.95
CA ARG A 156 0.64 -12.79 -0.51
C ARG A 156 -0.64 -13.03 0.30
N ILE A 157 -1.78 -12.51 -0.18
CA ILE A 157 -3.06 -12.61 0.54
C ILE A 157 -3.78 -13.92 0.20
N TRP A 158 -3.93 -14.26 -1.08
CA TRP A 158 -4.77 -15.38 -1.54
C TRP A 158 -3.98 -16.54 -2.16
N GLY A 159 -2.68 -16.44 -2.28
CA GLY A 159 -1.87 -17.47 -2.94
C GLY A 159 -2.03 -17.45 -4.45
N ASP A 160 -2.48 -18.56 -5.02
CA ASP A 160 -2.78 -18.66 -6.45
C ASP A 160 -3.94 -17.73 -6.82
N VAL A 161 -3.84 -17.03 -7.95
CA VAL A 161 -4.86 -16.09 -8.43
C VAL A 161 -4.95 -16.15 -9.96
N PRO A 162 -6.10 -15.90 -10.59
CA PRO A 162 -6.19 -15.81 -12.04
C PRO A 162 -5.27 -14.75 -12.64
N LEU A 163 -4.40 -15.12 -13.57
CA LEU A 163 -3.54 -14.19 -14.29
C LEU A 163 -4.27 -13.62 -15.52
N ILE A 164 -4.52 -12.30 -15.52
CA ILE A 164 -5.24 -11.57 -16.56
C ILE A 164 -4.37 -10.41 -17.02
N LEU A 165 -3.87 -10.46 -18.25
CA LEU A 165 -2.93 -9.49 -18.81
C LEU A 165 -3.54 -8.68 -19.98
N SER A 166 -4.83 -8.84 -20.23
CA SER A 166 -5.60 -8.04 -21.19
C SER A 166 -6.76 -7.33 -20.48
N SER A 167 -7.17 -6.18 -21.02
CA SER A 167 -8.33 -5.47 -20.52
C SER A 167 -9.63 -6.21 -20.86
N HIS A 168 -10.69 -5.86 -20.14
CA HIS A 168 -11.98 -6.49 -20.29
C HIS A 168 -13.11 -5.50 -20.01
N GLU A 169 -14.12 -5.51 -20.86
CA GLU A 169 -15.37 -4.77 -20.67
C GLU A 169 -16.44 -5.71 -20.11
N GLY A 170 -17.16 -5.26 -19.08
CA GLY A 170 -18.22 -6.06 -18.45
C GLY A 170 -17.70 -7.10 -17.46
N SER A 171 -18.33 -8.28 -17.43
CA SER A 171 -17.98 -9.35 -16.49
C SER A 171 -16.76 -10.13 -16.97
N PHE A 172 -15.80 -10.37 -16.07
CA PHE A 172 -14.66 -11.22 -16.38
C PHE A 172 -15.09 -12.64 -16.79
N THR A 173 -14.44 -13.17 -17.82
CA THR A 173 -14.59 -14.58 -18.19
C THR A 173 -14.12 -15.45 -17.02
N ASN A 174 -14.90 -16.49 -16.70
CA ASN A 174 -14.55 -17.42 -15.66
C ASN A 174 -13.19 -18.07 -15.93
N LYS A 175 -12.27 -17.94 -14.98
CA LYS A 175 -10.93 -18.51 -15.03
C LYS A 175 -10.61 -19.24 -13.74
N PRO A 176 -9.88 -20.35 -13.78
CA PRO A 176 -9.31 -20.95 -12.59
C PRO A 176 -8.17 -20.08 -12.06
N ARG A 177 -7.71 -20.40 -10.86
CA ARG A 177 -6.51 -19.80 -10.27
C ARG A 177 -5.27 -20.32 -11.03
N ASP A 178 -4.40 -19.43 -11.43
CA ASP A 178 -3.08 -19.77 -11.94
C ASP A 178 -2.11 -19.99 -10.76
N PRO A 179 -1.16 -20.92 -10.86
CA PRO A 179 -0.13 -21.12 -9.84
C PRO A 179 0.68 -19.84 -9.59
N GLN A 180 1.07 -19.59 -8.34
CA GLN A 180 1.84 -18.40 -7.96
C GLN A 180 3.11 -18.20 -8.80
N ASP A 181 3.82 -19.27 -9.14
CA ASP A 181 5.06 -19.15 -9.93
C ASP A 181 4.82 -18.54 -11.31
N LYS A 182 3.68 -18.86 -11.95
CA LYS A 182 3.29 -18.24 -13.22
C LYS A 182 2.97 -16.75 -13.03
N VAL A 183 2.30 -16.41 -11.93
CA VAL A 183 1.98 -15.01 -11.62
C VAL A 183 3.25 -14.24 -11.27
N PHE A 184 4.16 -14.83 -10.49
CA PHE A 184 5.45 -14.21 -10.18
C PHE A 184 6.32 -13.97 -11.41
N ALA A 185 6.31 -14.86 -12.39
CA ALA A 185 7.02 -14.63 -13.67
C ALA A 185 6.48 -13.40 -14.41
N ALA A 186 5.17 -13.19 -14.43
CA ALA A 186 4.57 -12.00 -15.02
C ALA A 186 4.86 -10.71 -14.23
N ILE A 187 4.86 -10.78 -12.89
CA ILE A 187 5.27 -9.68 -12.00
C ILE A 187 6.72 -9.29 -12.27
N GLU A 188 7.62 -10.26 -12.31
CA GLU A 188 9.04 -10.06 -12.54
C GLU A 188 9.29 -9.41 -13.90
N GLN A 189 8.62 -9.88 -14.96
CA GLN A 189 8.70 -9.30 -16.28
C GLN A 189 8.27 -7.83 -16.30
N ASP A 190 7.10 -7.51 -15.74
CA ASP A 190 6.60 -6.13 -15.68
C ASP A 190 7.57 -5.20 -14.93
N LEU A 191 8.13 -5.67 -13.81
CA LEU A 191 9.05 -4.88 -12.99
C LEU A 191 10.42 -4.67 -13.68
N LEU A 192 10.97 -5.70 -14.31
CA LEU A 192 12.24 -5.59 -15.05
C LEU A 192 12.12 -4.73 -16.30
N GLU A 193 10.96 -4.74 -16.98
CA GLU A 193 10.70 -3.85 -18.10
C GLU A 193 10.46 -2.41 -17.65
N ALA A 194 9.93 -2.19 -16.45
CA ALA A 194 9.68 -0.86 -15.88
C ALA A 194 10.96 -0.21 -15.34
N GLU A 195 11.84 -0.96 -14.68
CA GLU A 195 13.04 -0.46 -13.98
C GLU A 195 13.85 0.56 -14.80
N PRO A 196 14.27 0.27 -16.05
CA PRO A 196 15.14 1.18 -16.82
C PRO A 196 14.44 2.46 -17.29
N LYS A 197 13.12 2.54 -17.23
CA LYS A 197 12.32 3.67 -17.71
C LYS A 197 11.89 4.62 -16.58
N LEU A 198 12.09 4.21 -15.33
CA LEU A 198 11.70 4.98 -14.16
C LEU A 198 12.86 5.83 -13.65
N PRO A 199 12.59 7.05 -13.16
CA PRO A 199 13.60 7.87 -12.48
C PRO A 199 13.91 7.26 -11.11
N TYR A 200 15.10 7.54 -10.64
CA TYR A 200 15.46 7.20 -9.26
C TYR A 200 14.63 8.00 -8.26
N ALA A 201 14.50 9.31 -8.52
CA ALA A 201 13.62 10.22 -7.80
C ALA A 201 12.94 11.18 -8.80
N TYR A 202 11.74 11.68 -8.47
CA TYR A 202 11.01 12.64 -9.31
C TYR A 202 11.41 14.09 -8.99
N ASP A 203 12.67 14.33 -8.78
CA ASP A 203 13.21 15.68 -8.64
C ASP A 203 14.07 16.05 -9.86
N GLY A 204 14.29 17.34 -10.06
CA GLY A 204 15.11 17.83 -11.17
C GLY A 204 16.62 17.56 -10.99
N PHE A 205 17.01 16.81 -9.96
CA PHE A 205 18.37 16.47 -9.60
C PHE A 205 18.66 14.97 -9.75
N ASP A 206 17.75 14.20 -10.36
CA ASP A 206 18.01 12.80 -10.67
C ASP A 206 19.22 12.73 -11.65
N PRO A 207 20.36 12.12 -11.24
CA PRO A 207 21.56 12.06 -12.08
C PRO A 207 21.36 11.22 -13.34
N GLU A 208 20.38 10.32 -13.36
CA GLU A 208 20.10 9.43 -14.49
C GLU A 208 19.04 10.03 -15.44
N GLN A 209 18.21 10.95 -14.95
CA GLN A 209 17.15 11.59 -15.73
C GLN A 209 17.06 13.09 -15.39
N THR A 210 17.63 13.91 -16.23
CA THR A 210 17.54 15.38 -16.08
C THR A 210 16.23 15.89 -16.67
N GLY A 211 15.43 16.60 -15.88
CA GLY A 211 14.21 17.25 -16.33
C GLY A 211 13.08 17.25 -15.32
N ALA A 212 12.13 18.16 -15.48
CA ALA A 212 10.93 18.23 -14.66
C ALA A 212 9.86 17.28 -15.22
N TYR A 213 9.60 16.17 -14.52
CA TYR A 213 8.49 15.27 -14.84
C TYR A 213 7.18 15.94 -14.42
N TYR A 214 6.19 15.93 -15.29
CA TYR A 214 4.82 16.44 -15.02
C TYR A 214 4.75 17.94 -14.62
N GLY A 215 5.81 18.70 -14.79
CA GLY A 215 5.93 20.09 -14.36
C GLY A 215 6.34 20.23 -12.88
N GLN A 216 6.87 21.40 -12.52
CA GLN A 216 7.47 21.67 -11.20
C GLN A 216 6.51 21.42 -10.02
N ASN A 217 5.21 21.66 -10.19
CA ASN A 217 4.24 21.53 -9.11
C ASN A 217 3.96 20.06 -8.75
N ILE A 218 3.95 19.16 -9.72
CA ILE A 218 3.68 17.73 -9.48
C ILE A 218 4.90 17.08 -8.82
N ALA A 219 6.11 17.38 -9.30
CA ALA A 219 7.33 16.87 -8.69
C ALA A 219 7.46 17.29 -7.22
N THR A 220 7.06 18.53 -6.87
CA THR A 220 7.16 19.03 -5.50
C THR A 220 6.12 18.44 -4.56
N TYR A 221 4.89 18.19 -5.02
CA TYR A 221 3.78 17.75 -4.16
C TYR A 221 3.52 16.25 -4.21
N TYR A 222 3.80 15.58 -5.34
CA TYR A 222 3.47 14.17 -5.57
C TYR A 222 4.70 13.28 -5.82
N GLY A 223 5.87 13.87 -6.09
CA GLY A 223 7.07 13.13 -6.46
C GLY A 223 7.73 12.35 -5.33
N TYR A 224 7.54 12.80 -4.09
CA TYR A 224 8.23 12.20 -2.94
C TYR A 224 7.54 10.93 -2.45
N GLY A 225 7.80 9.81 -3.11
CA GLY A 225 7.34 8.49 -2.69
C GLY A 225 5.87 8.16 -3.04
N TYR A 226 5.16 9.02 -3.76
CA TYR A 226 3.79 8.74 -4.19
C TYR A 226 3.72 8.14 -5.59
N LEU A 227 4.59 8.57 -6.48
CA LEU A 227 4.75 7.96 -7.80
C LEU A 227 5.75 6.81 -7.72
N VAL A 228 5.51 5.77 -8.51
CA VAL A 228 6.42 4.63 -8.57
C VAL A 228 7.75 5.07 -9.18
N SER A 229 8.81 4.97 -8.39
CA SER A 229 10.18 5.25 -8.77
C SER A 229 10.97 3.96 -9.03
N LYS A 230 12.19 4.07 -9.51
CA LYS A 230 13.12 2.93 -9.64
C LYS A 230 13.37 2.25 -8.29
N GLN A 231 13.46 3.03 -7.19
CA GLN A 231 13.59 2.48 -5.83
C GLN A 231 12.37 1.64 -5.43
N ALA A 232 11.16 2.10 -5.77
CA ALA A 232 9.93 1.35 -5.50
C ALA A 232 9.93 0.01 -6.23
N VAL A 233 10.37 -0.02 -7.49
CA VAL A 233 10.50 -1.27 -8.27
C VAL A 233 11.54 -2.20 -7.65
N TRP A 234 12.70 -1.69 -7.23
CA TRP A 234 13.70 -2.51 -6.53
C TRP A 234 13.17 -3.10 -5.23
N ALA A 235 12.39 -2.32 -4.47
CA ALA A 235 11.76 -2.81 -3.25
C ALA A 235 10.74 -3.92 -3.55
N MET A 236 9.90 -3.75 -4.60
CA MET A 236 8.95 -4.78 -5.02
C MET A 236 9.66 -6.08 -5.42
N LEU A 237 10.74 -5.99 -6.20
CA LEU A 237 11.56 -7.15 -6.59
C LEU A 237 12.20 -7.82 -5.38
N ALA A 238 12.81 -7.05 -4.47
CA ALA A 238 13.40 -7.59 -3.24
C ALA A 238 12.38 -8.35 -2.40
N HIS A 239 11.19 -7.76 -2.20
CA HIS A 239 10.12 -8.42 -1.44
C HIS A 239 9.54 -9.65 -2.12
N MET A 240 9.37 -9.60 -3.45
CA MET A 240 8.89 -10.74 -4.22
C MET A 240 9.86 -11.93 -4.11
N TYR A 241 11.14 -11.68 -4.31
CA TYR A 241 12.16 -12.73 -4.20
C TYR A 241 12.28 -13.28 -2.77
N ALA A 242 12.27 -12.41 -1.75
CA ALA A 242 12.29 -12.84 -0.35
C ALA A 242 11.05 -13.68 0.03
N TRP A 243 9.87 -13.33 -0.47
CA TRP A 243 8.65 -14.11 -0.26
C TRP A 243 8.74 -15.52 -0.86
N ARG A 244 9.38 -15.63 -2.01
CA ARG A 244 9.65 -16.91 -2.69
C ARG A 244 10.79 -17.72 -2.03
N GLY A 245 11.57 -17.11 -1.13
CA GLY A 245 12.76 -17.71 -0.51
C GLY A 245 14.03 -17.57 -1.36
N ASP A 246 13.99 -16.80 -2.44
CA ASP A 246 15.17 -16.46 -3.25
C ASP A 246 15.90 -15.27 -2.62
N TYR A 247 16.59 -15.54 -1.53
CA TYR A 247 17.31 -14.52 -0.77
C TYR A 247 18.51 -13.94 -1.52
N ALA A 248 19.06 -14.66 -2.50
CA ALA A 248 20.16 -14.17 -3.32
C ALA A 248 19.72 -12.99 -4.19
N ASN A 249 18.65 -13.16 -4.96
CA ASN A 249 18.10 -12.08 -5.77
C ASN A 249 17.48 -10.98 -4.90
N ALA A 250 16.83 -11.31 -3.80
CA ALA A 250 16.32 -10.33 -2.86
C ALA A 250 17.41 -9.41 -2.31
N ALA A 251 18.56 -9.98 -1.95
CA ALA A 251 19.73 -9.23 -1.46
C ALA A 251 20.28 -8.25 -2.51
N ILE A 252 20.32 -8.64 -3.80
CA ILE A 252 20.80 -7.77 -4.88
C ILE A 252 19.97 -6.49 -4.96
N TYR A 253 18.64 -6.61 -4.98
CA TYR A 253 17.77 -5.43 -5.10
C TYR A 253 17.71 -4.61 -3.81
N ALA A 254 17.69 -5.25 -2.65
CA ALA A 254 17.79 -4.54 -1.37
C ALA A 254 19.12 -3.80 -1.22
N GLN A 255 20.23 -4.38 -1.67
CA GLN A 255 21.55 -3.75 -1.67
C GLN A 255 21.61 -2.52 -2.58
N LYS A 256 21.02 -2.58 -3.80
CA LYS A 256 20.93 -1.42 -4.70
C LYS A 256 20.29 -0.20 -3.99
N ILE A 257 19.28 -0.43 -3.15
CA ILE A 257 18.63 0.64 -2.38
C ILE A 257 19.55 1.16 -1.28
N VAL A 258 20.17 0.27 -0.52
CA VAL A 258 21.03 0.65 0.62
C VAL A 258 22.28 1.40 0.15
N ASP A 259 22.82 1.06 -1.01
CA ASP A 259 24.03 1.69 -1.58
C ASP A 259 23.75 3.08 -2.17
N LYS A 260 22.52 3.35 -2.60
CA LYS A 260 22.19 4.63 -3.22
C LYS A 260 21.94 5.71 -2.16
N THR A 261 22.61 6.83 -2.34
CA THR A 261 22.39 8.05 -1.56
C THR A 261 21.47 8.98 -2.34
N THR A 262 20.27 9.24 -1.82
CA THR A 262 19.38 10.25 -2.41
C THR A 262 19.57 11.61 -1.75
N ARG A 263 19.83 12.65 -2.55
CA ARG A 263 19.65 14.04 -2.09
C ARG A 263 18.21 14.45 -2.38
N VAL A 264 17.48 14.84 -1.35
CA VAL A 264 16.18 15.50 -1.52
C VAL A 264 16.44 16.97 -1.72
N SER A 265 15.97 17.49 -2.84
CA SER A 265 16.05 18.90 -3.19
C SER A 265 15.36 19.78 -2.15
N GLY A 266 15.98 20.88 -1.79
CA GLY A 266 15.39 21.99 -1.05
C GLY A 266 15.57 21.99 0.47
N SER A 267 15.95 20.90 1.09
CA SER A 267 16.18 20.84 2.55
C SER A 267 17.62 20.60 2.97
N GLY A 268 18.53 20.37 2.02
CA GLY A 268 19.93 20.05 2.33
C GLY A 268 20.15 18.72 3.07
N ALA A 269 19.08 18.01 3.40
CA ALA A 269 19.15 16.74 4.09
C ALA A 269 19.38 15.63 3.06
N ALA A 270 20.57 15.06 3.08
CA ALA A 270 20.82 13.80 2.42
C ALA A 270 19.97 12.72 3.09
N LEU A 271 19.03 12.11 2.37
CA LEU A 271 18.37 10.86 2.78
C LEU A 271 19.32 9.66 2.61
N ALA A 272 20.59 9.95 2.68
CA ALA A 272 21.65 9.03 2.40
C ALA A 272 21.92 8.14 3.60
N GLY A 273 21.79 6.85 3.42
CA GLY A 273 22.59 5.85 4.12
C GLY A 273 22.47 5.76 5.64
N THR A 274 21.59 6.52 6.28
CA THR A 274 21.35 6.42 7.71
C THR A 274 19.96 5.88 7.97
N PHE A 275 19.90 4.73 8.61
CA PHE A 275 18.66 4.21 9.19
C PHE A 275 18.27 5.16 10.33
N ARG A 276 17.36 6.08 10.06
CA ARG A 276 17.03 7.14 11.01
C ARG A 276 16.21 6.61 12.19
N ASN A 277 16.40 7.26 13.34
CA ASN A 277 15.53 7.12 14.49
C ASN A 277 14.11 7.58 14.11
N VAL A 278 13.11 6.81 14.53
CA VAL A 278 11.69 7.04 14.24
C VAL A 278 11.15 8.34 14.83
N ASN A 279 11.80 8.93 15.83
CA ASN A 279 11.43 10.24 16.36
C ASN A 279 11.47 11.37 15.30
N ASP A 280 12.12 11.16 14.17
CA ASP A 280 12.06 12.05 13.00
C ASP A 280 10.75 11.96 12.19
N GLY A 281 9.77 11.23 12.72
CA GLY A 281 8.36 11.41 12.39
C GLY A 281 7.84 10.74 11.13
N LEU A 282 7.40 9.48 11.24
CA LEU A 282 6.24 9.01 10.45
C LEU A 282 5.00 9.88 10.71
N THR A 283 5.01 10.70 11.76
CA THR A 283 3.89 11.48 12.25
C THR A 283 3.65 12.80 11.53
N VAL A 284 4.65 13.47 10.99
CA VAL A 284 4.46 14.83 10.44
C VAL A 284 5.14 15.03 9.09
N ASN A 285 6.23 14.32 8.79
CA ASN A 285 7.02 14.52 7.58
C ASN A 285 7.53 13.19 7.03
N VAL A 286 6.65 12.41 6.44
CA VAL A 286 6.98 11.19 5.68
C VAL A 286 8.12 11.42 4.67
N ARG A 287 8.30 12.68 4.22
CA ARG A 287 9.40 13.12 3.35
C ARG A 287 10.79 12.83 3.91
N TYR A 288 10.98 12.85 5.22
CA TYR A 288 12.31 12.88 5.84
C TYR A 288 12.81 11.53 6.37
N ILE A 289 11.98 10.50 6.34
CA ILE A 289 12.32 9.19 6.97
C ILE A 289 12.73 8.11 5.98
N GLY A 290 13.13 8.48 4.77
CA GLY A 290 13.50 7.50 3.75
C GLY A 290 12.30 6.71 3.19
N TYR A 291 11.13 7.36 3.18
CA TYR A 291 9.93 6.86 2.51
C TYR A 291 10.20 6.73 1.02
N MET A 292 10.08 5.53 0.51
CA MET A 292 10.38 5.26 -0.89
C MET A 292 9.11 5.15 -1.73
N TRP A 293 8.07 4.54 -1.17
CA TRP A 293 6.81 4.39 -1.87
C TRP A 293 5.63 4.11 -0.93
N GLY A 294 4.48 4.68 -1.27
CA GLY A 294 3.24 4.48 -0.55
C GLY A 294 2.04 5.12 -1.24
N ALA A 295 0.87 4.99 -0.65
CA ALA A 295 -0.36 5.61 -1.14
C ALA A 295 -0.69 6.89 -0.38
N ASN A 296 -0.91 7.96 -1.12
CA ASN A 296 -1.21 9.29 -0.56
C ASN A 296 -2.70 9.46 -0.23
N HIS A 297 -2.99 10.15 0.87
CA HIS A 297 -4.34 10.52 1.31
C HIS A 297 -4.73 11.98 1.04
N THR A 298 -3.99 12.71 0.22
CA THR A 298 -4.31 14.12 -0.10
C THR A 298 -5.74 14.29 -0.59
N ALA A 299 -6.29 13.33 -1.34
CA ALA A 299 -7.68 13.35 -1.79
C ALA A 299 -8.68 13.36 -0.62
N VAL A 300 -8.38 12.70 0.50
CA VAL A 300 -9.19 12.69 1.72
C VAL A 300 -9.22 14.07 2.36
N LEU A 301 -8.07 14.76 2.41
CA LEU A 301 -8.01 16.13 2.93
C LEU A 301 -8.84 17.10 2.09
N PHE A 302 -8.81 16.98 0.76
CA PHE A 302 -9.64 17.80 -0.12
C PHE A 302 -11.14 17.47 0.01
N ALA A 303 -11.51 16.22 0.20
CA ALA A 303 -12.88 15.81 0.46
C ALA A 303 -13.38 16.38 1.81
N ALA A 304 -12.58 16.25 2.86
CA ALA A 304 -12.88 16.82 4.16
C ALA A 304 -13.02 18.35 4.12
N ALA A 305 -12.14 19.04 3.38
CA ALA A 305 -12.21 20.48 3.18
C ALA A 305 -13.50 20.93 2.46
N ARG A 306 -14.12 20.06 1.65
CA ARG A 306 -15.41 20.29 1.01
C ARG A 306 -16.61 19.93 1.90
N GLY A 307 -16.38 19.45 3.12
CA GLY A 307 -17.43 18.99 4.04
C GLY A 307 -17.98 17.60 3.69
N GLU A 308 -17.30 16.85 2.85
CA GLU A 308 -17.60 15.45 2.54
C GLU A 308 -17.07 14.57 3.67
N LEU A 309 -17.91 13.64 4.19
CA LEU A 309 -17.44 12.62 5.13
C LEU A 309 -16.53 11.65 4.38
N ALA A 310 -15.24 11.78 4.62
CA ALA A 310 -14.25 10.86 4.09
C ALA A 310 -13.69 10.00 5.22
N THR A 311 -13.83 8.69 5.11
CA THR A 311 -13.03 7.74 5.88
C THR A 311 -11.64 7.73 5.28
N SER A 312 -10.61 7.73 6.11
CA SER A 312 -9.23 7.66 5.63
C SER A 312 -8.75 6.23 5.43
N ASP A 313 -9.44 5.27 6.06
CA ASP A 313 -9.13 3.82 6.01
C ASP A 313 -7.65 3.52 6.31
N VAL A 314 -7.08 4.28 7.26
CA VAL A 314 -5.70 4.16 7.75
C VAL A 314 -5.66 3.67 9.19
N ILE A 315 -4.47 3.26 9.65
CA ILE A 315 -4.31 2.63 10.96
C ILE A 315 -4.83 3.48 12.12
N GLU A 316 -4.75 4.80 12.03
CA GLU A 316 -5.23 5.70 13.09
C GLU A 316 -6.73 5.58 13.33
N GLU A 317 -7.52 5.23 12.32
CA GLU A 317 -8.96 5.00 12.51
C GLU A 317 -9.24 3.83 13.45
N LEU A 318 -8.35 2.85 13.45
CA LEU A 318 -8.47 1.68 14.31
C LEU A 318 -7.81 1.88 15.68
N THR A 319 -6.73 2.65 15.76
CA THR A 319 -5.87 2.75 16.95
C THR A 319 -6.03 4.03 17.75
N ALA A 320 -6.52 5.12 17.14
CA ALA A 320 -6.62 6.40 17.83
C ALA A 320 -7.73 6.41 18.90
N ALA A 321 -7.40 6.93 20.07
CA ALA A 321 -8.31 7.13 21.19
C ALA A 321 -7.79 8.24 22.12
N ASP A 322 -8.50 8.53 23.22
CA ASP A 322 -8.03 9.44 24.27
C ASP A 322 -6.63 9.01 24.80
N PRO A 323 -5.63 9.90 24.89
CA PRO A 323 -5.73 11.36 24.84
C PRO A 323 -5.65 12.00 23.43
N ILE A 324 -5.41 11.22 22.39
CA ILE A 324 -5.23 11.74 21.04
C ILE A 324 -6.56 12.20 20.43
N VAL A 325 -7.62 11.40 20.61
CA VAL A 325 -8.99 11.72 20.21
C VAL A 325 -9.87 11.74 21.46
N PRO A 326 -10.09 12.92 22.07
CA PRO A 326 -10.70 13.01 23.40
C PRO A 326 -12.08 12.34 23.54
N ASN A 327 -12.88 12.34 22.48
CA ASN A 327 -14.22 11.77 22.48
C ASN A 327 -14.26 10.25 22.21
N ARG A 328 -13.13 9.65 21.83
CA ARG A 328 -13.00 8.22 21.60
C ARG A 328 -12.30 7.55 22.79
N LYS A 329 -13.05 6.92 23.68
CA LYS A 329 -12.50 6.30 24.90
C LYS A 329 -11.81 4.95 24.65
N ILE A 330 -12.22 4.23 23.63
CA ILE A 330 -11.75 2.87 23.32
C ILE A 330 -11.31 2.80 21.85
N PRO A 331 -10.06 2.43 21.55
CA PRO A 331 -9.64 2.16 20.19
C PRO A 331 -10.30 0.86 19.68
N ALA A 332 -10.39 0.68 18.36
CA ALA A 332 -10.88 -0.59 17.80
C ALA A 332 -9.86 -1.72 17.98
N ILE A 333 -8.57 -1.39 17.85
CA ILE A 333 -7.44 -2.30 18.11
C ILE A 333 -6.37 -1.60 18.95
N TYR A 334 -5.62 -2.36 19.71
CA TYR A 334 -4.53 -1.89 20.57
C TYR A 334 -3.49 -2.98 20.76
N VAL A 335 -2.30 -2.63 21.25
CA VAL A 335 -1.32 -3.64 21.70
C VAL A 335 -1.37 -3.71 23.23
N PRO A 336 -1.61 -4.89 23.82
CA PRO A 336 -1.64 -5.05 25.28
C PRO A 336 -0.34 -4.62 25.95
N LYS A 337 -0.42 -4.06 27.16
CA LYS A 337 0.75 -3.58 27.92
C LYS A 337 1.81 -4.68 28.11
N ASP A 338 1.39 -5.88 28.49
CA ASP A 338 2.31 -7.00 28.70
C ASP A 338 3.01 -7.42 27.40
N SER A 339 2.28 -7.38 26.26
CA SER A 339 2.87 -7.59 24.93
C SER A 339 3.89 -6.51 24.60
N LEU A 340 3.61 -5.22 24.88
CA LEU A 340 4.56 -4.14 24.69
C LEU A 340 5.83 -4.32 25.53
N PHE A 341 5.71 -4.69 26.80
CA PHE A 341 6.87 -4.99 27.64
C PHE A 341 7.68 -6.18 27.18
N SER A 342 7.03 -7.17 26.58
CA SER A 342 7.71 -8.32 25.97
C SER A 342 8.44 -7.96 24.67
N ILE A 343 7.80 -7.12 23.85
CA ILE A 343 8.36 -6.70 22.54
C ILE A 343 9.56 -5.76 22.76
N TYR A 344 9.38 -4.71 23.62
CA TYR A 344 10.39 -3.70 23.90
C TYR A 344 11.07 -3.96 25.26
N ASN A 345 11.57 -5.19 25.42
CA ASN A 345 12.17 -5.64 26.68
C ASN A 345 13.64 -5.23 26.91
N GLU A 346 14.23 -4.54 25.95
CA GLU A 346 15.58 -4.00 26.05
C GLU A 346 15.55 -2.54 26.55
N GLY A 347 16.40 -2.20 27.48
CA GLY A 347 16.42 -0.85 28.07
C GLY A 347 16.86 0.21 27.08
N GLY A 348 16.24 1.40 27.16
CA GLY A 348 16.66 2.56 26.38
C GLY A 348 16.03 2.71 25.00
N ASP A 349 15.22 1.76 24.54
CA ASP A 349 14.59 1.82 23.20
C ASP A 349 13.76 3.11 23.02
N ALA A 350 14.19 3.97 22.10
CA ALA A 350 13.57 5.27 21.84
C ALA A 350 12.14 5.16 21.26
N ARG A 351 11.77 4.01 20.71
CA ARG A 351 10.44 3.73 20.15
C ARG A 351 9.40 3.43 21.24
N PHE A 352 9.89 3.09 22.45
CA PHE A 352 9.04 2.74 23.57
C PHE A 352 9.37 3.63 24.76
N ASN A 353 8.55 4.64 24.99
CA ASN A 353 8.78 5.71 25.97
C ASN A 353 8.54 5.30 27.43
N MET A 354 8.38 4.01 27.70
CA MET A 354 8.25 3.47 29.07
C MET A 354 9.44 2.55 29.37
N ASP A 355 10.02 2.70 30.54
CA ASP A 355 11.03 1.76 31.01
C ASP A 355 10.41 0.38 31.23
N SER A 356 10.93 -0.62 30.52
CA SER A 356 10.39 -1.99 30.57
C SER A 356 10.60 -2.68 31.92
N VAL A 357 11.58 -2.24 32.72
CA VAL A 357 11.89 -2.80 34.03
C VAL A 357 11.16 -2.07 35.14
N THR A 358 11.29 -0.74 35.21
CA THR A 358 10.71 0.08 36.26
C THR A 358 9.25 0.46 35.99
N LYS A 359 8.75 0.22 34.76
CA LYS A 359 7.40 0.59 34.30
C LYS A 359 7.15 2.12 34.35
N ILE A 360 8.20 2.93 34.38
CA ILE A 360 8.11 4.39 34.39
C ILE A 360 8.12 4.91 32.95
N VAL A 361 7.20 5.80 32.62
CA VAL A 361 7.18 6.52 31.34
C VAL A 361 8.34 7.53 31.32
N ARG A 362 9.21 7.44 30.32
CA ARG A 362 10.40 8.30 30.20
C ARG A 362 10.13 9.58 29.43
N SER A 363 9.35 9.50 28.36
CA SER A 363 9.00 10.65 27.52
C SER A 363 7.66 10.43 26.81
N ALA A 364 7.12 11.50 26.23
CA ALA A 364 5.89 11.44 25.44
C ALA A 364 6.10 11.09 23.96
N ASP A 365 7.34 10.83 23.52
CA ASP A 365 7.71 10.82 22.10
C ASP A 365 7.89 9.43 21.46
N GLY A 366 7.50 8.35 22.14
CA GLY A 366 7.57 6.99 21.60
C GLY A 366 6.37 6.61 20.70
N PHE A 367 6.34 5.33 20.29
CA PHE A 367 5.27 4.79 19.46
C PHE A 367 3.91 4.69 20.14
N PHE A 368 3.87 4.85 21.46
CA PHE A 368 2.67 4.69 22.28
C PHE A 368 2.54 5.80 23.31
N THR A 369 1.29 6.09 23.67
CA THR A 369 0.93 7.01 24.74
C THR A 369 -0.24 6.45 25.57
N GLY A 370 -0.65 7.14 26.64
CA GLY A 370 -1.82 6.75 27.44
C GLY A 370 -1.60 5.48 28.26
N PHE A 371 -0.39 5.27 28.81
CA PHE A 371 -0.09 4.09 29.64
C PHE A 371 -0.80 4.08 31.00
N ASP A 372 -1.32 5.23 31.44
CA ASP A 372 -2.20 5.38 32.59
C ASP A 372 -3.60 4.81 32.32
N LYS A 373 -3.95 4.58 31.06
CA LYS A 373 -5.25 4.10 30.61
C LYS A 373 -5.26 2.58 30.38
N PRO A 374 -6.43 1.94 30.31
CA PRO A 374 -6.54 0.51 30.03
C PRO A 374 -5.92 0.10 28.70
N TYR A 375 -6.07 0.96 27.69
CA TYR A 375 -5.61 0.72 26.33
C TYR A 375 -4.53 1.72 25.95
N PRO A 376 -3.24 1.31 25.86
CA PRO A 376 -2.20 2.16 25.29
C PRO A 376 -2.56 2.54 23.85
N VAL A 377 -2.38 3.80 23.50
CA VAL A 377 -2.73 4.34 22.19
C VAL A 377 -1.50 4.37 21.29
N PHE A 378 -1.59 3.74 20.15
CA PHE A 378 -0.55 3.74 19.13
C PHE A 378 -0.51 5.11 18.43
N ARG A 379 0.68 5.71 18.32
CA ARG A 379 0.88 7.04 17.75
C ARG A 379 2.06 7.16 16.77
N LYS A 380 2.70 6.07 16.44
CA LYS A 380 3.82 6.07 15.48
C LYS A 380 3.41 6.64 14.13
N ILE A 381 2.24 6.23 13.64
CA ILE A 381 1.65 6.71 12.39
C ILE A 381 0.44 7.53 12.79
N PHE A 382 0.56 8.87 12.67
CA PHE A 382 -0.44 9.74 13.24
C PHE A 382 -0.39 11.15 12.66
N VAL A 383 -1.34 11.47 11.78
CA VAL A 383 -1.53 12.81 11.21
C VAL A 383 -2.99 13.21 11.35
N PRO A 384 -3.44 13.62 12.54
CA PRO A 384 -4.82 14.06 12.75
C PRO A 384 -5.02 15.48 12.26
N TRP A 385 -6.12 15.71 11.60
CA TRP A 385 -6.61 17.03 11.24
C TRP A 385 -7.94 17.26 11.93
N PHE A 386 -7.99 18.28 12.80
CA PHE A 386 -9.19 18.71 13.52
C PHE A 386 -9.68 20.09 13.09
N SER A 387 -9.12 20.64 12.02
CA SER A 387 -9.48 21.94 11.50
C SER A 387 -9.43 21.92 9.98
N PHE A 388 -10.52 22.25 9.33
CA PHE A 388 -10.65 22.21 7.88
C PHE A 388 -11.06 23.57 7.34
N PRO A 389 -10.52 24.01 6.17
CA PRO A 389 -11.00 25.20 5.51
C PRO A 389 -12.46 25.01 5.07
N ASN A 390 -13.32 25.95 5.46
CA ASN A 390 -14.68 26.02 4.94
C ASN A 390 -14.69 26.53 3.48
N LYS A 391 -15.88 26.70 2.90
CA LYS A 391 -16.03 27.22 1.52
C LYS A 391 -15.39 28.59 1.28
N GLN A 392 -15.12 29.35 2.34
CA GLN A 392 -14.45 30.65 2.31
C GLN A 392 -12.94 30.55 2.56
N GLY A 393 -12.38 29.35 2.71
CA GLY A 393 -10.98 29.12 3.02
C GLY A 393 -10.58 29.40 4.49
N ILE A 394 -11.56 29.55 5.39
CA ILE A 394 -11.34 29.77 6.81
C ILE A 394 -11.29 28.41 7.52
N ASN A 395 -10.23 28.13 8.27
CA ASN A 395 -10.11 26.91 9.06
C ASN A 395 -11.16 26.91 10.19
N VAL A 396 -12.06 25.94 10.15
CA VAL A 396 -13.10 25.73 11.16
C VAL A 396 -12.72 24.47 11.97
N PRO A 397 -12.70 24.56 13.31
CA PRO A 397 -12.52 23.38 14.16
C PRO A 397 -13.59 22.31 13.88
N SER A 398 -13.20 21.06 13.89
CA SER A 398 -14.09 19.92 13.74
C SER A 398 -13.89 18.95 14.90
N ASP A 399 -14.99 18.52 15.51
CA ASP A 399 -14.99 17.48 16.54
C ASP A 399 -14.70 16.07 15.94
N LEU A 400 -14.80 15.95 14.62
CA LEU A 400 -14.46 14.76 13.87
C LEU A 400 -13.05 14.92 13.28
N GLY A 401 -12.06 14.25 13.89
CA GLY A 401 -10.72 14.17 13.32
C GLY A 401 -10.72 13.39 12.00
N VAL A 402 -10.07 13.95 10.99
CA VAL A 402 -9.71 13.20 9.78
C VAL A 402 -8.24 12.82 9.87
N PHE A 403 -7.96 11.56 9.65
CA PHE A 403 -6.59 11.04 9.65
C PHE A 403 -6.04 11.07 8.22
N ALA A 404 -4.86 11.61 8.06
CA ALA A 404 -4.28 11.88 6.74
C ALA A 404 -2.92 11.20 6.53
N SER A 405 -2.60 10.20 7.33
CA SER A 405 -1.37 9.45 7.15
C SER A 405 -1.37 8.69 5.83
N PRO A 406 -0.26 8.66 5.10
CA PRO A 406 -0.12 7.79 3.95
C PRO A 406 -0.03 6.32 4.38
N ILE A 407 -0.44 5.41 3.50
CA ILE A 407 -0.09 4.01 3.62
C ILE A 407 1.35 3.85 3.13
N VAL A 408 2.26 3.49 4.02
CA VAL A 408 3.67 3.27 3.70
C VAL A 408 3.88 1.83 3.25
N PHE A 409 4.22 1.62 1.99
CA PHE A 409 4.51 0.28 1.48
C PHE A 409 5.97 -0.13 1.70
N THR A 410 6.89 0.82 1.62
CA THR A 410 8.31 0.56 1.85
C THR A 410 9.05 1.84 2.23
N ARG A 411 10.11 1.68 3.02
CA ARG A 411 11.00 2.74 3.47
C ARG A 411 12.43 2.22 3.68
N PHE A 412 13.38 3.12 3.77
CA PHE A 412 14.79 2.79 3.77
C PHE A 412 15.19 1.81 4.90
N THR A 413 14.75 2.06 6.14
CA THR A 413 15.05 1.18 7.29
C THR A 413 14.44 -0.22 7.12
N GLU A 414 13.25 -0.29 6.55
CA GLU A 414 12.59 -1.56 6.25
C GLU A 414 13.42 -2.37 5.25
N MET A 415 13.91 -1.74 4.17
CA MET A 415 14.76 -2.39 3.18
C MET A 415 16.13 -2.80 3.74
N GLY A 416 16.69 -2.00 4.65
CA GLY A 416 17.90 -2.38 5.37
C GLY A 416 17.70 -3.64 6.20
N LEU A 417 16.61 -3.73 6.95
CA LEU A 417 16.28 -4.93 7.72
C LEU A 417 15.94 -6.14 6.83
N LEU A 418 15.36 -5.94 5.64
CA LEU A 418 15.18 -7.01 4.67
C LEU A 418 16.53 -7.49 4.12
N LEU A 419 17.46 -6.58 3.84
CA LEU A 419 18.84 -6.96 3.43
C LEU A 419 19.56 -7.73 4.53
N ALA A 420 19.42 -7.34 5.80
CA ALA A 420 19.97 -8.08 6.93
C ALA A 420 19.39 -9.51 7.01
N GLU A 421 18.07 -9.66 6.81
CA GLU A 421 17.39 -10.97 6.71
C GLU A 421 18.00 -11.82 5.58
N CYS A 422 18.12 -11.25 4.39
CA CYS A 422 18.67 -11.96 3.22
C CYS A 422 20.12 -12.39 3.46
N ARG A 423 20.98 -11.51 4.00
CA ARG A 423 22.38 -11.83 4.31
C ARG A 423 22.49 -12.92 5.36
N ALA A 424 21.67 -12.87 6.41
CA ALA A 424 21.63 -13.91 7.42
C ALA A 424 21.20 -15.27 6.83
N ALA A 425 20.17 -15.28 5.97
CA ALA A 425 19.71 -16.48 5.27
C ALA A 425 20.78 -17.05 4.31
N LEU A 426 21.63 -16.21 3.74
CA LEU A 426 22.77 -16.57 2.89
C LEU A 426 24.07 -16.83 3.68
N ASN A 427 24.01 -16.86 5.02
CA ASN A 427 25.13 -17.06 5.92
C ASN A 427 26.20 -15.94 5.91
N ASP A 428 25.90 -14.76 5.39
CA ASP A 428 26.69 -13.53 5.58
C ASP A 428 26.34 -12.89 6.93
N LYS A 429 26.80 -13.52 8.01
CA LYS A 429 26.49 -13.07 9.38
C LYS A 429 27.04 -11.67 9.65
N ASN A 430 28.28 -11.39 9.23
CA ASN A 430 28.91 -10.08 9.50
C ASN A 430 28.17 -8.93 8.81
N GLY A 431 27.82 -9.11 7.55
CA GLY A 431 27.04 -8.12 6.82
C GLY A 431 25.64 -7.90 7.39
N ALA A 432 24.99 -8.97 7.85
CA ALA A 432 23.68 -8.88 8.50
C ALA A 432 23.77 -8.14 9.86
N ILE A 433 24.76 -8.46 10.70
CA ILE A 433 25.00 -7.82 12.00
C ILE A 433 25.31 -6.34 11.84
N ALA A 434 26.10 -5.96 10.84
CA ALA A 434 26.44 -4.55 10.58
C ALA A 434 25.19 -3.70 10.34
N ILE A 435 24.26 -4.17 9.52
CA ILE A 435 23.00 -3.47 9.23
C ILE A 435 22.08 -3.48 10.46
N LEU A 436 21.89 -4.64 11.08
CA LEU A 436 21.05 -4.77 12.28
C LEU A 436 21.50 -3.79 13.36
N ASN A 437 22.81 -3.67 13.60
CA ASN A 437 23.36 -2.80 14.63
C ASN A 437 23.20 -1.31 14.31
N GLN A 438 23.25 -0.90 13.04
CA GLN A 438 22.92 0.48 12.67
C GLN A 438 21.49 0.83 13.07
N VAL A 439 20.52 -0.05 12.79
CA VAL A 439 19.11 0.18 13.16
C VAL A 439 18.94 0.19 14.68
N ARG A 440 19.56 -0.75 15.39
CA ARG A 440 19.47 -0.86 16.85
C ARG A 440 20.05 0.36 17.54
N LEU A 441 21.27 0.76 17.19
CA LEU A 441 21.97 1.91 17.78
C LEU A 441 21.23 3.22 17.50
N ASN A 442 20.65 3.41 16.31
CA ASN A 442 19.84 4.58 15.99
C ASN A 442 18.57 4.66 16.86
N ASN A 443 18.08 3.54 17.35
CA ASN A 443 16.95 3.48 18.28
C ASN A 443 17.38 3.37 19.76
N SER A 444 18.65 3.64 20.07
CA SER A 444 19.22 3.56 21.42
C SER A 444 19.10 2.16 22.05
N VAL A 445 19.05 1.13 21.23
CA VAL A 445 19.05 -0.28 21.65
C VAL A 445 20.49 -0.81 21.60
N PRO A 446 20.96 -1.57 22.60
CA PRO A 446 22.30 -2.16 22.59
C PRO A 446 22.56 -2.98 21.33
N ALA A 447 23.82 -2.96 20.85
CA ALA A 447 24.22 -3.71 19.68
C ALA A 447 24.02 -5.23 19.90
N TYR A 448 23.69 -5.94 18.81
CA TYR A 448 23.79 -7.39 18.76
C TYR A 448 25.28 -7.77 18.72
N VAL A 449 25.73 -8.62 19.64
CA VAL A 449 27.14 -9.02 19.78
C VAL A 449 27.35 -10.40 19.17
N SER A 450 26.64 -11.41 19.65
CA SER A 450 26.80 -12.80 19.23
C SER A 450 25.56 -13.64 19.49
N GLU A 451 25.52 -14.85 18.92
CA GLU A 451 24.41 -15.79 19.18
C GLU A 451 24.42 -16.29 20.64
N SER A 452 25.55 -16.32 21.30
CA SER A 452 25.63 -16.70 22.72
C SER A 452 25.04 -15.62 23.64
N ASP A 453 25.17 -14.34 23.29
CA ASP A 453 24.73 -13.24 24.13
C ASP A 453 23.29 -12.82 23.81
N ASN A 454 22.89 -12.87 22.54
CA ASN A 454 21.66 -12.28 22.03
C ASN A 454 20.70 -13.29 21.39
N GLY A 455 21.06 -14.58 21.36
CA GLY A 455 20.31 -15.63 20.66
C GLY A 455 20.54 -15.63 19.15
N PRO A 456 19.89 -16.54 18.40
CA PRO A 456 20.10 -16.70 16.96
C PRO A 456 19.93 -15.38 16.18
N LEU A 457 20.85 -15.09 15.26
CA LEU A 457 20.87 -13.84 14.51
C LEU A 457 19.56 -13.60 13.75
N ILE A 458 19.01 -14.64 13.13
CA ILE A 458 17.74 -14.51 12.39
C ILE A 458 16.57 -14.11 13.33
N ASP A 459 16.55 -14.62 14.55
CA ASP A 459 15.53 -14.30 15.55
C ASP A 459 15.67 -12.82 15.98
N ALA A 460 16.91 -12.35 16.16
CA ALA A 460 17.20 -10.95 16.49
C ALA A 460 16.75 -9.99 15.37
N ILE A 461 16.98 -10.35 14.10
CA ILE A 461 16.57 -9.55 12.95
C ILE A 461 15.03 -9.44 12.88
N PHE A 462 14.30 -10.57 13.01
CA PHE A 462 12.84 -10.52 12.97
C PHE A 462 12.23 -9.87 14.23
N LYS A 463 12.90 -9.95 15.38
CA LYS A 463 12.52 -9.20 16.57
C LYS A 463 12.68 -7.68 16.34
N GLU A 464 13.75 -7.26 15.67
CA GLU A 464 13.97 -5.86 15.32
C GLU A 464 12.98 -5.38 14.27
N ARG A 465 12.67 -6.17 13.23
CA ARG A 465 11.60 -5.88 12.25
C ARG A 465 10.25 -5.71 12.95
N ARG A 466 9.91 -6.60 13.90
CA ARG A 466 8.66 -6.50 14.67
C ARG A 466 8.52 -5.18 15.43
N ARG A 467 9.61 -4.71 16.05
CA ARG A 467 9.65 -3.42 16.77
C ARG A 467 9.54 -2.24 15.82
N GLU A 468 10.37 -2.28 14.78
CA GLU A 468 10.55 -1.18 13.84
C GLU A 468 9.34 -0.97 12.94
N LEU A 469 8.72 -2.04 12.46
CA LEU A 469 7.67 -1.99 11.44
C LEU A 469 6.25 -2.15 11.99
N MET A 470 6.07 -2.09 13.30
CA MET A 470 4.75 -2.16 13.92
C MET A 470 3.81 -1.11 13.35
N GLY A 471 2.63 -1.54 12.91
CA GLY A 471 1.62 -0.68 12.31
C GLY A 471 1.80 -0.35 10.83
N GLU A 472 2.79 -0.95 10.15
CA GLU A 472 3.07 -0.72 8.73
C GLU A 472 2.60 -1.85 7.81
N GLY A 473 1.79 -2.78 8.30
CA GLY A 473 1.24 -3.89 7.49
C GLY A 473 2.21 -5.05 7.23
N TRP A 474 3.29 -5.18 8.01
CA TRP A 474 4.33 -6.19 7.74
C TRP A 474 4.27 -7.43 8.62
N ARG A 475 3.68 -7.36 9.81
CA ARG A 475 3.81 -8.36 10.86
C ARG A 475 3.50 -9.79 10.45
N TRP A 476 2.37 -10.02 9.73
CA TRP A 476 1.99 -11.34 9.25
C TRP A 476 2.95 -11.89 8.21
N TYR A 477 3.33 -11.07 7.24
CA TYR A 477 4.22 -11.50 6.15
C TYR A 477 5.64 -11.81 6.66
N ASP A 478 6.15 -11.00 7.59
CA ASP A 478 7.41 -11.26 8.28
C ASP A 478 7.35 -12.56 9.06
N TYR A 479 6.26 -12.81 9.78
CA TYR A 479 6.08 -14.05 10.53
C TYR A 479 6.07 -15.28 9.63
N VAL A 480 5.41 -15.22 8.48
CA VAL A 480 5.40 -16.31 7.49
C VAL A 480 6.82 -16.56 6.96
N ARG A 481 7.59 -15.51 6.59
CA ARG A 481 8.97 -15.68 6.13
C ARG A 481 9.87 -16.24 7.24
N PHE A 482 9.78 -15.71 8.44
CA PHE A 482 10.50 -16.22 9.60
C PHE A 482 10.28 -17.72 9.82
N LYS A 483 9.02 -18.16 9.80
CA LYS A 483 8.66 -19.57 9.96
C LYS A 483 9.19 -20.44 8.81
N LYS A 484 9.18 -19.93 7.58
CA LYS A 484 9.77 -20.62 6.42
C LYS A 484 11.29 -20.79 6.58
N ILE A 485 12.00 -19.74 7.01
CA ILE A 485 13.47 -19.79 7.25
C ILE A 485 13.80 -20.79 8.37
N LYS A 486 13.10 -20.70 9.50
CA LYS A 486 13.36 -21.58 10.65
C LYS A 486 13.00 -23.04 10.36
N ASN A 487 11.96 -23.28 9.60
CA ASN A 487 11.43 -24.60 9.19
C ASN A 487 11.39 -25.64 10.32
N ASN A 488 11.15 -25.20 11.55
CA ASN A 488 11.19 -26.03 12.76
C ASN A 488 9.83 -26.11 13.48
N ASP A 489 8.75 -25.71 12.82
CA ASP A 489 7.38 -25.74 13.33
C ASP A 489 6.47 -26.61 12.43
N PRO A 490 6.30 -27.92 12.76
CA PRO A 490 5.51 -28.82 11.94
C PRO A 490 4.06 -28.37 11.75
N LYS A 491 3.45 -27.73 12.78
CA LYS A 491 2.06 -27.22 12.69
C LYS A 491 1.98 -26.08 11.70
N PHE A 492 2.96 -25.18 11.73
CA PHE A 492 2.99 -24.07 10.80
C PHE A 492 3.32 -24.53 9.36
N ASN A 493 4.19 -25.52 9.21
CA ASN A 493 4.48 -26.15 7.92
C ASN A 493 3.21 -26.79 7.33
N GLN A 494 2.40 -27.46 8.15
CA GLN A 494 1.10 -27.99 7.73
C GLN A 494 0.13 -26.86 7.33
N LEU A 495 0.14 -25.73 8.05
CA LEU A 495 -0.66 -24.54 7.71
C LEU A 495 -0.27 -23.99 6.34
N ILE A 496 1.04 -23.93 6.03
CA ILE A 496 1.54 -23.53 4.70
C ILE A 496 1.03 -24.51 3.63
N GLN A 497 1.24 -25.81 3.83
CA GLN A 497 0.89 -26.84 2.84
C GLN A 497 -0.62 -26.90 2.55
N SER A 498 -1.45 -26.67 3.56
CA SER A 498 -2.92 -26.64 3.42
C SER A 498 -3.46 -25.31 2.86
N GLY A 499 -2.61 -24.31 2.66
CA GLY A 499 -3.01 -22.97 2.21
C GLY A 499 -3.64 -22.11 3.31
N GLY A 500 -3.49 -22.50 4.57
CA GLY A 500 -4.05 -21.78 5.72
C GLY A 500 -3.33 -20.47 6.04
N ILE A 501 -2.15 -20.22 5.44
CA ILE A 501 -1.47 -18.93 5.52
C ILE A 501 -2.15 -17.86 4.66
N TYR A 502 -2.98 -18.24 3.70
CA TYR A 502 -3.70 -17.35 2.80
C TYR A 502 -5.10 -17.04 3.34
N TRP A 503 -5.72 -16.01 2.80
CA TRP A 503 -7.13 -15.72 3.00
C TRP A 503 -8.01 -16.64 2.15
N PRO A 504 -9.23 -16.98 2.60
CA PRO A 504 -10.20 -17.64 1.72
C PRO A 504 -10.63 -16.71 0.59
N VAL A 505 -11.01 -17.30 -0.53
CA VAL A 505 -11.71 -16.57 -1.59
C VAL A 505 -13.15 -16.35 -1.17
N SER A 506 -13.72 -15.16 -1.43
CA SER A 506 -15.07 -14.85 -1.00
C SER A 506 -16.11 -15.85 -1.57
N ARG A 507 -17.13 -16.18 -0.78
CA ARG A 507 -18.21 -17.08 -1.19
C ARG A 507 -18.93 -16.56 -2.44
N THR A 508 -19.08 -15.23 -2.54
CA THR A 508 -19.68 -14.58 -3.70
C THR A 508 -18.90 -14.85 -4.98
N LEU A 509 -17.56 -14.72 -4.92
CA LEU A 509 -16.71 -14.99 -6.09
C LEU A 509 -16.78 -16.46 -6.52
N ILE A 510 -16.77 -17.39 -5.56
CA ILE A 510 -16.88 -18.82 -5.88
C ILE A 510 -18.23 -19.14 -6.50
N SER A 511 -19.33 -18.53 -6.00
CA SER A 511 -20.66 -18.73 -6.57
C SER A 511 -20.80 -18.16 -7.99
N GLN A 512 -20.09 -17.08 -8.30
CA GLN A 512 -20.11 -16.45 -9.63
C GLN A 512 -19.16 -17.10 -10.62
N ASN A 513 -18.08 -17.74 -10.14
CA ASN A 513 -17.10 -18.42 -10.98
C ASN A 513 -16.87 -19.85 -10.48
N PRO A 514 -17.54 -20.85 -11.05
CA PRO A 514 -17.45 -22.26 -10.63
C PRO A 514 -16.07 -22.88 -10.85
N MET A 515 -15.16 -22.22 -11.60
CA MET A 515 -13.77 -22.67 -11.77
C MET A 515 -12.88 -22.31 -10.57
N LEU A 516 -13.35 -21.45 -9.65
CA LEU A 516 -12.60 -21.10 -8.45
C LEU A 516 -12.79 -22.15 -7.36
N THR A 517 -11.70 -22.48 -6.67
CA THR A 517 -11.69 -23.41 -5.55
C THR A 517 -11.01 -22.81 -4.34
N GLN A 518 -11.47 -23.19 -3.14
CA GLN A 518 -10.77 -22.86 -1.90
C GLN A 518 -9.52 -23.72 -1.71
N TYR A 519 -8.56 -23.23 -0.94
CA TYR A 519 -7.51 -24.07 -0.38
C TYR A 519 -8.10 -25.11 0.59
N PRO A 520 -7.43 -26.28 0.75
CA PRO A 520 -7.92 -27.34 1.64
C PRO A 520 -8.24 -26.87 3.06
N TYR A 521 -7.48 -25.93 3.59
CA TYR A 521 -7.68 -25.36 4.93
C TYR A 521 -9.05 -24.67 5.11
N TRP A 522 -9.62 -24.12 4.03
CA TRP A 522 -10.86 -23.33 4.07
C TRP A 522 -12.09 -24.08 3.52
N LYS A 523 -11.95 -25.35 3.18
CA LYS A 523 -13.04 -26.20 2.67
C LYS A 523 -13.97 -26.67 3.77
#